data_0967f6fa8df9c1294548f4d6d37d9286
#
_entry.id   0967f6fa8df9c1294548f4d6d37d9286
#
_cell.length_a   1.000
_cell.length_b   1.000
_cell.length_c   1.000
_cell.angle_alpha   90.00
_cell.angle_beta   90.00
_cell.angle_gamma   90.00
#
_symmetry.space_group_name_H-M   'P 1'
#
loop_
_entity.id
_entity.type
_entity.pdbx_description
1 polymer ?
#
loop_
_entity_poly.entity_id
_entity_poly.type
_entity_poly.pdbx_seq_one_letter_code
_entity_poly.pdbx_strand_id
1 'polypeptide(L)'
;ETVSGFTTTGSSILTDVEVLPHCILMWRSFTHWIGGMGVLVFLLSLLPLAGGYHMNLMKAESPGPSVSKLVPKVQQTAKILYSIYIGMTLLQIVLLLIGNIPLFDTLCIAFGTAGTGGFGIKNDSMGSYSTYCQIVTTIFMILFGVNFSAYYLILTKKIRQALKFEEVRYYFGIIAVAILVIGLNTMHLFQNLGVSIQQAAFQVGSIITTTGFSSADFNQWPALSKTILVLLMFVGACAGSTGGGIKVSRILILCKAARKEFQLYLHPNAVKKIKMDQKTITHDILRSTNIYLTLYLLIFAVSILLISLDNFDMTTNFTAVTATLNNIGPGLEIVGPMGNFSSFSYFS
;
A
#
# COMPACT_ATOMS: atom_id res chain seq x y z
N GLU A 1 -0.62 -7.31 17.63
CA GLU A 1 0.60 -6.91 16.94
C GLU A 1 1.02 -7.92 15.84
N THR A 2 1.15 -9.23 16.15
CA THR A 2 1.67 -10.22 15.18
C THR A 2 0.76 -10.37 13.95
N VAL A 3 -0.57 -10.39 14.13
CA VAL A 3 -1.52 -10.44 13.01
C VAL A 3 -1.35 -9.19 12.14
N SER A 4 -1.37 -8.00 12.76
CA SER A 4 -1.12 -6.71 12.08
C SER A 4 0.24 -6.69 11.38
N GLY A 5 1.26 -7.34 11.98
CA GLY A 5 2.58 -7.50 11.39
C GLY A 5 2.57 -8.32 10.11
N PHE A 6 2.09 -9.56 10.14
CA PHE A 6 2.09 -10.45 8.96
C PHE A 6 1.10 -10.04 7.87
N THR A 7 -0.01 -9.40 8.23
CA THR A 7 -0.94 -8.82 7.25
C THR A 7 -0.47 -7.48 6.69
N THR A 8 0.64 -6.95 7.22
CA THR A 8 1.20 -5.64 6.86
C THR A 8 0.24 -4.47 7.09
N THR A 9 -0.66 -4.60 8.08
CA THR A 9 -1.66 -3.57 8.38
C THR A 9 -1.05 -2.37 9.11
N GLY A 10 -0.11 -2.62 10.05
CA GLY A 10 0.55 -1.56 10.81
C GLY A 10 -0.28 -0.91 11.92
N SER A 11 -1.51 -1.38 12.16
CA SER A 11 -2.32 -0.95 13.30
C SER A 11 -1.73 -1.46 14.61
N SER A 12 -1.48 -0.57 15.57
CA SER A 12 -0.87 -0.90 16.87
C SER A 12 -1.83 -0.63 18.01
N ILE A 13 -1.81 -1.53 18.99
CA ILE A 13 -2.49 -1.36 20.29
C ILE A 13 -1.52 -0.88 21.38
N LEU A 14 -0.25 -0.67 21.06
CA LEU A 14 0.76 -0.22 22.00
C LEU A 14 0.68 1.29 22.16
N THR A 15 0.62 1.74 23.42
CA THR A 15 0.57 3.16 23.73
C THR A 15 1.95 3.80 23.72
N ASP A 16 2.99 3.02 24.01
CA ASP A 16 4.39 3.45 23.98
C ASP A 16 5.25 2.33 23.39
N VAL A 17 5.82 2.57 22.22
CA VAL A 17 6.67 1.58 21.54
C VAL A 17 8.14 1.68 21.96
N GLU A 18 8.57 2.83 22.50
CA GLU A 18 9.97 3.09 22.85
C GLU A 18 10.40 2.34 24.13
N VAL A 19 9.45 1.92 24.95
CA VAL A 19 9.71 1.11 26.16
C VAL A 19 10.02 -0.36 25.82
N LEU A 20 9.71 -0.79 24.58
CA LEU A 20 9.86 -2.19 24.18
C LEU A 20 11.34 -2.57 23.97
N PRO A 21 11.73 -3.80 24.33
CA PRO A 21 13.04 -4.33 24.00
C PRO A 21 13.29 -4.35 22.48
N HIS A 22 14.52 -4.08 22.07
CA HIS A 22 14.91 -4.07 20.65
C HIS A 22 14.56 -5.36 19.91
N CYS A 23 14.60 -6.52 20.57
CA CYS A 23 14.22 -7.79 19.93
C CYS A 23 12.74 -7.82 19.52
N ILE A 24 11.84 -7.23 20.30
CA ILE A 24 10.41 -7.13 19.98
C ILE A 24 10.18 -6.13 18.84
N LEU A 25 10.85 -4.96 18.90
CA LEU A 25 10.78 -3.97 17.82
C LEU A 25 11.28 -4.54 16.49
N MET A 26 12.39 -5.28 16.53
CA MET A 26 12.92 -5.97 15.35
C MET A 26 11.95 -7.03 14.83
N TRP A 27 11.35 -7.83 15.72
CA TRP A 27 10.36 -8.82 15.33
C TRP A 27 9.14 -8.19 14.66
N ARG A 28 8.59 -7.10 15.19
CA ARG A 28 7.48 -6.36 14.60
C ARG A 28 7.80 -5.93 13.16
N SER A 29 8.93 -5.28 12.94
CA SER A 29 9.37 -4.85 11.60
C SER A 29 9.66 -6.04 10.67
N PHE A 30 10.24 -7.12 11.20
CA PHE A 30 10.54 -8.32 10.43
C PHE A 30 9.28 -9.07 9.97
N THR A 31 8.22 -9.10 10.80
CA THR A 31 6.93 -9.67 10.38
C THR A 31 6.36 -8.94 9.17
N HIS A 32 6.49 -7.59 9.09
CA HIS A 32 6.14 -6.82 7.90
C HIS A 32 6.93 -7.24 6.68
N TRP A 33 8.23 -7.41 6.83
CA TRP A 33 9.10 -7.80 5.72
C TRP A 33 8.74 -9.17 5.14
N ILE A 34 8.44 -10.15 6.00
CA ILE A 34 7.99 -11.47 5.55
C ILE A 34 6.58 -11.38 4.95
N GLY A 35 5.67 -10.63 5.59
CA GLY A 35 4.28 -10.46 5.15
C GLY A 35 4.16 -9.78 3.79
N GLY A 36 4.99 -8.77 3.52
CA GLY A 36 4.90 -7.93 2.33
C GLY A 36 5.00 -8.67 0.99
N MET A 37 5.81 -9.71 0.90
CA MET A 37 5.84 -10.60 -0.27
C MET A 37 4.98 -11.85 -0.15
N GLY A 38 4.28 -11.98 0.97
CA GLY A 38 3.44 -13.13 1.27
C GLY A 38 4.25 -14.36 1.70
N VAL A 39 3.92 -14.88 2.88
CA VAL A 39 4.58 -16.06 3.47
C VAL A 39 4.52 -17.27 2.54
N LEU A 40 3.38 -17.46 1.84
CA LEU A 40 3.19 -18.58 0.93
C LEU A 40 4.07 -18.46 -0.33
N VAL A 41 4.25 -17.27 -0.88
CA VAL A 41 5.16 -17.05 -2.03
C VAL A 41 6.62 -17.30 -1.61
N PHE A 42 6.99 -16.91 -0.39
CA PHE A 42 8.30 -17.23 0.19
C PHE A 42 8.52 -18.74 0.27
N LEU A 43 7.57 -19.49 0.82
CA LEU A 43 7.63 -20.93 0.88
C LEU A 43 7.72 -21.57 -0.52
N LEU A 44 6.95 -21.08 -1.49
CA LEU A 44 7.03 -21.54 -2.89
C LEU A 44 8.38 -21.30 -3.55
N SER A 45 9.11 -20.27 -3.11
CA SER A 45 10.45 -19.99 -3.65
C SER A 45 11.51 -20.97 -3.13
N LEU A 46 11.34 -21.44 -1.89
CA LEU A 46 12.31 -22.31 -1.20
C LEU A 46 12.00 -23.80 -1.39
N LEU A 47 10.73 -24.21 -1.28
CA LEU A 47 10.34 -25.59 -1.29
C LEU A 47 9.93 -26.05 -2.70
N PRO A 48 10.46 -27.15 -3.22
CA PRO A 48 9.97 -27.81 -4.43
C PRO A 48 8.68 -28.59 -4.08
N LEU A 49 7.56 -27.89 -3.87
CA LEU A 49 6.29 -28.54 -3.62
C LEU A 49 5.80 -29.24 -4.89
N ALA A 50 5.51 -30.53 -4.82
CA ALA A 50 4.93 -31.30 -5.92
C ALA A 50 3.42 -31.09 -5.96
N GLY A 51 2.86 -30.64 -7.11
CA GLY A 51 1.42 -30.56 -7.34
C GLY A 51 0.92 -29.28 -8.01
N GLY A 52 -0.29 -29.34 -8.57
CA GLY A 52 -0.91 -28.23 -9.34
C GLY A 52 -1.41 -27.02 -8.54
N TYR A 53 -1.26 -27.00 -7.22
CA TYR A 53 -1.77 -25.97 -6.33
C TYR A 53 -0.96 -24.66 -6.31
N HIS A 54 0.26 -24.65 -6.85
CA HIS A 54 1.17 -23.50 -6.83
C HIS A 54 0.58 -22.21 -7.43
N MET A 55 -0.19 -22.34 -8.51
CA MET A 55 -0.77 -21.17 -9.17
C MET A 55 -1.88 -20.54 -8.32
N ASN A 56 -2.64 -21.34 -7.59
CA ASN A 56 -3.72 -20.83 -6.74
C ASN A 56 -3.14 -20.13 -5.49
N LEU A 57 -2.09 -20.69 -4.90
CA LEU A 57 -1.37 -20.06 -3.79
C LEU A 57 -0.76 -18.70 -4.22
N MET A 58 -0.11 -18.66 -5.38
CA MET A 58 0.45 -17.42 -5.89
C MET A 58 -0.63 -16.38 -6.23
N LYS A 59 -1.80 -16.81 -6.67
CA LYS A 59 -2.95 -15.90 -6.87
C LYS A 59 -3.53 -15.37 -5.58
N ALA A 60 -3.52 -16.15 -4.50
CA ALA A 60 -3.99 -15.73 -3.19
C ALA A 60 -3.11 -14.64 -2.58
N GLU A 61 -1.78 -14.79 -2.69
CA GLU A 61 -0.80 -13.86 -2.11
C GLU A 61 -0.49 -12.64 -3.01
N SER A 62 -0.81 -12.72 -4.30
CA SER A 62 -0.60 -11.61 -5.25
C SER A 62 -1.94 -11.16 -5.81
N PRO A 63 -2.75 -10.43 -5.01
CA PRO A 63 -4.08 -10.02 -5.41
C PRO A 63 -4.04 -9.01 -6.56
N GLY A 64 -4.76 -9.34 -7.63
CA GLY A 64 -4.88 -8.48 -8.80
C GLY A 64 -5.76 -9.15 -9.87
N PRO A 65 -6.24 -8.38 -10.86
CA PRO A 65 -7.13 -8.91 -11.90
C PRO A 65 -6.45 -9.92 -12.82
N SER A 66 -5.11 -9.94 -12.88
CA SER A 66 -4.34 -10.93 -13.62
C SER A 66 -2.98 -11.15 -12.98
N VAL A 67 -2.62 -12.41 -12.72
CA VAL A 67 -1.26 -12.80 -12.35
C VAL A 67 -0.52 -13.10 -13.65
N SER A 68 0.40 -12.22 -14.05
CA SER A 68 1.25 -12.46 -15.22
C SER A 68 2.32 -13.50 -14.89
N LYS A 69 2.37 -14.58 -15.67
CA LYS A 69 3.52 -15.51 -15.61
C LYS A 69 4.73 -14.83 -16.26
N LEU A 70 5.75 -14.53 -15.48
CA LEU A 70 7.01 -13.98 -15.98
C LEU A 70 7.84 -15.04 -16.72
N VAL A 71 7.76 -16.27 -16.25
CA VAL A 71 8.44 -17.46 -16.81
C VAL A 71 7.54 -18.69 -16.69
N PRO A 72 7.76 -19.78 -17.47
CA PRO A 72 6.90 -20.95 -17.49
C PRO A 72 6.71 -21.64 -16.13
N LYS A 73 7.76 -21.61 -15.26
CA LYS A 73 7.71 -22.22 -13.92
C LYS A 73 7.35 -21.19 -12.85
N VAL A 74 6.28 -21.43 -12.08
CA VAL A 74 5.82 -20.55 -10.98
C VAL A 74 6.92 -20.30 -9.96
N GLN A 75 7.70 -21.33 -9.60
CA GLN A 75 8.80 -21.21 -8.66
C GLN A 75 9.90 -20.24 -9.14
N GLN A 76 10.21 -20.24 -10.44
CA GLN A 76 11.17 -19.29 -11.01
C GLN A 76 10.64 -17.86 -10.96
N THR A 77 9.34 -17.67 -11.22
CA THR A 77 8.69 -16.36 -11.05
C THR A 77 8.81 -15.88 -9.61
N ALA A 78 8.49 -16.72 -8.63
CA ALA A 78 8.60 -16.38 -7.21
C ALA A 78 10.04 -16.00 -6.84
N LYS A 79 11.04 -16.79 -7.25
CA LYS A 79 12.48 -16.49 -7.00
C LYS A 79 12.89 -15.13 -7.56
N ILE A 80 12.48 -14.79 -8.78
CA ILE A 80 12.81 -13.51 -9.41
C ILE A 80 12.19 -12.35 -8.62
N LEU A 81 10.90 -12.45 -8.27
CA LEU A 81 10.21 -11.43 -7.50
C LEU A 81 10.85 -11.22 -6.12
N TYR A 82 11.20 -12.31 -5.42
CA TYR A 82 11.93 -12.23 -4.15
C TYR A 82 13.33 -11.62 -4.30
N SER A 83 14.05 -11.96 -5.36
CA SER A 83 15.38 -11.36 -5.60
C SER A 83 15.30 -9.85 -5.81
N ILE A 84 14.26 -9.37 -6.51
CA ILE A 84 13.99 -7.94 -6.67
C ILE A 84 13.65 -7.30 -5.32
N TYR A 85 12.79 -7.93 -4.55
CA TYR A 85 12.37 -7.46 -3.23
C TYR A 85 13.55 -7.31 -2.27
N ILE A 86 14.37 -8.36 -2.15
CA ILE A 86 15.60 -8.35 -1.33
C ILE A 86 16.57 -7.27 -1.83
N GLY A 87 16.80 -7.20 -3.14
CA GLY A 87 17.72 -6.23 -3.74
C GLY A 87 17.28 -4.77 -3.45
N MET A 88 15.99 -4.47 -3.55
CA MET A 88 15.47 -3.16 -3.21
C MET A 88 15.56 -2.86 -1.71
N THR A 89 15.30 -3.86 -0.84
CA THR A 89 15.46 -3.71 0.61
C THR A 89 16.92 -3.40 0.98
N LEU A 90 17.88 -4.15 0.41
CA LEU A 90 19.30 -3.91 0.64
C LEU A 90 19.75 -2.54 0.15
N LEU A 91 19.25 -2.11 -1.01
CA LEU A 91 19.55 -0.77 -1.54
C LEU A 91 19.03 0.31 -0.61
N GLN A 92 17.82 0.16 -0.07
CA GLN A 92 17.27 1.10 0.92
C GLN A 92 18.11 1.14 2.19
N ILE A 93 18.51 -0.03 2.72
CA ILE A 93 19.38 -0.12 3.90
C ILE A 93 20.68 0.66 3.67
N VAL A 94 21.35 0.44 2.55
CA VAL A 94 22.59 1.15 2.21
C VAL A 94 22.39 2.67 2.16
N LEU A 95 21.31 3.14 1.52
CA LEU A 95 21.03 4.57 1.43
C LEU A 95 20.70 5.19 2.79
N LEU A 96 19.97 4.49 3.66
CA LEU A 96 19.69 4.99 5.01
C LEU A 96 20.97 5.05 5.87
N LEU A 97 21.87 4.06 5.75
CA LEU A 97 23.18 4.08 6.43
C LEU A 97 24.07 5.24 5.97
N ILE A 98 24.05 5.59 4.69
CA ILE A 98 24.73 6.80 4.16
C ILE A 98 24.20 8.06 4.83
N GLY A 99 22.93 8.07 5.22
CA GLY A 99 22.30 9.17 5.98
C GLY A 99 22.64 9.18 7.47
N ASN A 100 23.62 8.40 7.94
CA ASN A 100 24.02 8.25 9.34
C ASN A 100 22.88 7.82 10.28
N ILE A 101 21.93 7.02 9.79
CA ILE A 101 20.89 6.41 10.62
C ILE A 101 21.48 5.19 11.33
N PRO A 102 21.23 4.97 12.63
CA PRO A 102 21.69 3.79 13.34
C PRO A 102 21.27 2.50 12.62
N LEU A 103 22.13 1.48 12.64
CA LEU A 103 21.87 0.21 11.92
C LEU A 103 20.54 -0.44 12.33
N PHE A 104 20.23 -0.41 13.61
CA PHE A 104 18.99 -0.98 14.13
C PHE A 104 17.76 -0.27 13.54
N ASP A 105 17.72 1.06 13.60
CA ASP A 105 16.64 1.89 13.06
C ASP A 105 16.53 1.67 11.54
N THR A 106 17.67 1.65 10.85
CA THR A 106 17.75 1.39 9.41
C THR A 106 17.10 0.08 9.00
N LEU A 107 17.38 -1.00 9.73
CA LEU A 107 16.80 -2.32 9.47
C LEU A 107 15.30 -2.30 9.70
N CYS A 108 14.84 -1.75 10.83
CA CYS A 108 13.42 -1.67 11.15
C CYS A 108 12.64 -0.83 10.14
N ILE A 109 13.15 0.34 9.76
CA ILE A 109 12.54 1.22 8.75
C ILE A 109 12.51 0.53 7.38
N ALA A 110 13.62 -0.09 6.96
CA ALA A 110 13.68 -0.76 5.67
C ALA A 110 12.70 -1.94 5.59
N PHE A 111 12.57 -2.72 6.65
CA PHE A 111 11.62 -3.84 6.71
C PHE A 111 10.17 -3.36 6.70
N GLY A 112 9.83 -2.33 7.48
CA GLY A 112 8.51 -1.72 7.48
C GLY A 112 8.15 -1.08 6.14
N THR A 113 9.12 -0.44 5.46
CA THR A 113 8.94 0.14 4.13
C THR A 113 8.75 -0.93 3.06
N ALA A 114 9.62 -1.92 3.03
CA ALA A 114 9.58 -2.98 2.02
C ALA A 114 8.31 -3.83 2.12
N GLY A 115 7.91 -4.17 3.34
CA GLY A 115 6.65 -4.86 3.60
C GLY A 115 5.42 -3.99 3.45
N THR A 116 5.57 -2.66 3.31
CA THR A 116 4.47 -1.69 3.33
C THR A 116 3.58 -1.84 4.56
N GLY A 117 4.21 -1.96 5.75
CA GLY A 117 3.49 -2.26 6.98
C GLY A 117 3.49 -1.14 8.03
N GLY A 118 4.52 -0.26 8.06
CA GLY A 118 4.50 1.01 8.79
C GLY A 118 4.71 0.96 10.30
N PHE A 119 5.04 -0.18 10.90
CA PHE A 119 5.42 -0.19 12.31
C PHE A 119 6.67 0.67 12.56
N GLY A 120 6.49 1.77 13.29
CA GLY A 120 7.58 2.58 13.79
C GLY A 120 8.25 1.96 15.03
N ILE A 121 9.50 2.40 15.29
CA ILE A 121 10.23 2.11 16.53
C ILE A 121 10.24 3.33 17.46
N LYS A 122 9.67 4.45 17.00
CA LYS A 122 9.43 5.66 17.78
C LYS A 122 7.94 5.98 17.83
N ASN A 123 7.51 6.66 18.87
CA ASN A 123 6.12 7.03 19.07
C ASN A 123 5.62 8.04 18.03
N ASP A 124 6.52 8.89 17.51
CA ASP A 124 6.25 9.84 16.43
C ASP A 124 6.47 9.27 15.02
N SER A 125 6.63 7.94 14.93
CA SER A 125 6.91 7.21 13.69
C SER A 125 8.17 7.72 12.98
N MET A 126 8.04 8.57 11.95
CA MET A 126 9.17 9.12 11.20
C MET A 126 9.40 10.62 11.45
N GLY A 127 8.67 11.23 12.40
CA GLY A 127 8.69 12.66 12.66
C GLY A 127 10.07 13.19 13.08
N SER A 128 10.74 12.48 14.02
CA SER A 128 12.05 12.87 14.56
C SER A 128 13.25 12.47 13.70
N TYR A 129 13.05 11.77 12.57
CA TYR A 129 14.14 11.42 11.66
C TYR A 129 14.48 12.58 10.72
N SER A 130 15.74 12.60 10.24
CA SER A 130 16.21 13.62 9.32
C SER A 130 15.39 13.69 8.03
N THR A 131 15.33 14.87 7.42
CA THR A 131 14.69 15.09 6.11
C THR A 131 15.21 14.12 5.06
N TYR A 132 16.50 13.79 5.08
CA TYR A 132 17.10 12.80 4.19
C TYR A 132 16.45 11.40 4.37
N CYS A 133 16.34 10.95 5.63
CA CYS A 133 15.69 9.67 5.96
C CYS A 133 14.24 9.63 5.45
N GLN A 134 13.48 10.70 5.70
CA GLN A 134 12.09 10.82 5.24
C GLN A 134 12.00 10.78 3.71
N ILE A 135 12.89 11.46 2.97
CA ILE A 135 12.90 11.46 1.51
C ILE A 135 13.24 10.07 0.96
N VAL A 136 14.29 9.42 1.48
CA VAL A 136 14.66 8.07 1.07
C VAL A 136 13.50 7.11 1.31
N THR A 137 12.91 7.14 2.50
CA THR A 137 11.76 6.30 2.85
C THR A 137 10.57 6.57 1.92
N THR A 138 10.25 7.84 1.62
CA THR A 138 9.17 8.20 0.68
C THR A 138 9.39 7.59 -0.70
N ILE A 139 10.59 7.72 -1.25
CA ILE A 139 10.93 7.16 -2.56
C ILE A 139 10.74 5.64 -2.55
N PHE A 140 11.23 4.95 -1.53
CA PHE A 140 11.12 3.51 -1.45
C PHE A 140 9.70 3.03 -1.18
N MET A 141 8.89 3.72 -0.35
CA MET A 141 7.46 3.44 -0.22
C MET A 141 6.77 3.44 -1.60
N ILE A 142 6.97 4.52 -2.37
CA ILE A 142 6.39 4.65 -3.71
C ILE A 142 6.88 3.54 -4.64
N LEU A 143 8.18 3.19 -4.60
CA LEU A 143 8.75 2.12 -5.41
C LEU A 143 8.21 0.74 -5.03
N PHE A 144 8.08 0.39 -3.76
CA PHE A 144 7.49 -0.88 -3.33
C PHE A 144 5.99 -0.99 -3.69
N GLY A 145 5.30 0.13 -3.87
CA GLY A 145 3.93 0.18 -4.38
C GLY A 145 3.78 -0.07 -5.89
N VAL A 146 4.87 -0.13 -6.66
CA VAL A 146 4.84 -0.43 -8.10
C VAL A 146 4.74 -1.93 -8.34
N ASN A 147 4.09 -2.33 -9.44
CA ASN A 147 4.02 -3.72 -9.88
C ASN A 147 5.42 -4.33 -10.10
N PHE A 148 5.77 -5.38 -9.38
CA PHE A 148 7.08 -6.04 -9.47
C PHE A 148 7.40 -6.62 -10.86
N SER A 149 6.38 -6.93 -11.66
CA SER A 149 6.57 -7.32 -13.07
C SER A 149 7.19 -6.21 -13.91
N ALA A 150 6.95 -4.92 -13.56
CA ALA A 150 7.58 -3.81 -14.24
C ALA A 150 9.10 -3.78 -13.99
N TYR A 151 9.53 -4.06 -12.75
CA TYR A 151 10.96 -4.17 -12.44
C TYR A 151 11.65 -5.33 -13.18
N TYR A 152 10.98 -6.48 -13.28
CA TYR A 152 11.48 -7.59 -14.09
C TYR A 152 11.71 -7.18 -15.55
N LEU A 153 10.77 -6.41 -16.15
CA LEU A 153 10.94 -5.92 -17.51
C LEU A 153 12.08 -4.90 -17.64
N ILE A 154 12.29 -4.06 -16.62
CA ILE A 154 13.42 -3.12 -16.59
C ILE A 154 14.75 -3.90 -16.54
N LEU A 155 14.87 -4.89 -15.66
CA LEU A 155 16.05 -5.74 -15.53
C LEU A 155 16.36 -6.53 -16.82
N THR A 156 15.31 -6.94 -17.55
CA THR A 156 15.47 -7.63 -18.85
C THR A 156 15.63 -6.65 -20.04
N LYS A 157 15.94 -5.37 -19.76
CA LYS A 157 16.16 -4.31 -20.75
C LYS A 157 14.94 -3.98 -21.64
N LYS A 158 13.72 -4.38 -21.22
CA LYS A 158 12.47 -4.10 -21.91
C LYS A 158 11.77 -2.85 -21.33
N ILE A 159 12.52 -1.78 -21.10
CA ILE A 159 12.07 -0.55 -20.43
C ILE A 159 10.82 0.06 -21.10
N ARG A 160 10.78 0.08 -22.44
CA ARG A 160 9.62 0.61 -23.17
C ARG A 160 8.31 -0.15 -22.88
N GLN A 161 8.41 -1.45 -22.56
CA GLN A 161 7.22 -2.24 -22.18
C GLN A 161 6.81 -1.95 -20.75
N ALA A 162 7.75 -1.79 -19.83
CA ALA A 162 7.48 -1.42 -18.44
C ALA A 162 6.77 -0.05 -18.35
N LEU A 163 7.23 0.95 -19.10
CA LEU A 163 6.61 2.28 -19.16
C LEU A 163 5.24 2.31 -19.84
N LYS A 164 4.88 1.28 -20.61
CA LYS A 164 3.56 1.15 -21.24
C LYS A 164 2.48 0.60 -20.32
N PHE A 165 2.82 0.09 -19.12
CA PHE A 165 1.81 -0.33 -18.16
C PHE A 165 0.90 0.83 -17.80
N GLU A 166 -0.38 0.73 -18.15
CA GLU A 166 -1.36 1.77 -17.86
C GLU A 166 -1.49 1.98 -16.35
N GLU A 167 -1.53 0.90 -15.57
CA GLU A 167 -1.63 0.95 -14.11
C GLU A 167 -0.51 1.79 -13.48
N VAL A 168 0.74 1.56 -13.89
CA VAL A 168 1.91 2.28 -13.36
C VAL A 168 1.85 3.77 -13.69
N ARG A 169 1.41 4.12 -14.90
CA ARG A 169 1.26 5.53 -15.29
C ARG A 169 0.17 6.24 -14.49
N TYR A 170 -0.97 5.60 -14.30
CA TYR A 170 -2.05 6.17 -13.48
C TYR A 170 -1.65 6.27 -12.01
N TYR A 171 -0.94 5.26 -11.47
CA TYR A 171 -0.42 5.29 -10.12
C TYR A 171 0.47 6.51 -9.87
N PHE A 172 1.49 6.74 -10.70
CA PHE A 172 2.35 7.92 -10.58
C PHE A 172 1.58 9.22 -10.85
N GLY A 173 0.61 9.22 -11.75
CA GLY A 173 -0.24 10.37 -12.01
C GLY A 173 -1.08 10.77 -10.80
N ILE A 174 -1.71 9.79 -10.12
CA ILE A 174 -2.49 10.03 -8.89
C ILE A 174 -1.59 10.58 -7.79
N ILE A 175 -0.41 9.99 -7.58
CA ILE A 175 0.57 10.45 -6.58
C ILE A 175 0.97 11.89 -6.87
N ALA A 176 1.37 12.21 -8.09
CA ALA A 176 1.84 13.55 -8.46
C ALA A 176 0.75 14.61 -8.23
N VAL A 177 -0.48 14.34 -8.67
CA VAL A 177 -1.62 15.25 -8.47
C VAL A 177 -1.94 15.41 -6.98
N ALA A 178 -1.97 14.33 -6.21
CA ALA A 178 -2.24 14.38 -4.77
C ALA A 178 -1.17 15.18 -4.02
N ILE A 179 0.12 14.94 -4.30
CA ILE A 179 1.23 15.69 -3.69
C ILE A 179 1.10 17.19 -4.00
N LEU A 180 0.80 17.54 -5.24
CA LEU A 180 0.69 18.93 -5.65
C LEU A 180 -0.48 19.63 -4.97
N VAL A 181 -1.66 19.01 -4.97
CA VAL A 181 -2.87 19.61 -4.35
C VAL A 181 -2.71 19.71 -2.83
N ILE A 182 -2.24 18.66 -2.15
CA ILE A 182 -2.00 18.69 -0.70
C ILE A 182 -0.89 19.68 -0.35
N GLY A 183 0.23 19.66 -1.08
CA GLY A 183 1.34 20.55 -0.85
C GLY A 183 0.97 22.04 -0.96
N LEU A 184 0.15 22.40 -1.95
CA LEU A 184 -0.38 23.76 -2.06
C LEU A 184 -1.36 24.10 -0.93
N ASN A 185 -2.24 23.15 -0.56
CA ASN A 185 -3.26 23.35 0.47
C ASN A 185 -2.67 23.45 1.90
N THR A 186 -1.52 22.80 2.17
CA THR A 186 -0.86 22.81 3.47
C THR A 186 0.27 23.83 3.59
N MET A 187 0.55 24.60 2.52
CA MET A 187 1.62 25.59 2.49
C MET A 187 1.57 26.60 3.65
N HIS A 188 0.36 27.00 4.07
CA HIS A 188 0.17 27.95 5.17
C HIS A 188 0.57 27.36 6.54
N LEU A 189 0.59 26.04 6.72
CA LEU A 189 0.99 25.38 7.95
C LEU A 189 2.52 25.31 8.08
N PHE A 190 3.22 25.07 6.98
CA PHE A 190 4.66 24.85 6.97
C PHE A 190 5.47 26.10 6.59
N GLN A 191 4.79 27.20 6.22
CA GLN A 191 5.41 28.49 5.84
C GLN A 191 6.48 28.38 4.72
N ASN A 192 6.72 27.19 4.18
CA ASN A 192 7.69 26.90 3.14
C ASN A 192 7.12 25.85 2.18
N LEU A 193 7.01 26.22 0.90
CA LEU A 193 6.46 25.32 -0.13
C LEU A 193 7.26 24.01 -0.27
N GLY A 194 8.59 24.09 -0.15
CA GLY A 194 9.44 22.90 -0.24
C GLY A 194 9.18 21.89 0.87
N VAL A 195 9.04 22.36 2.11
CA VAL A 195 8.70 21.51 3.27
C VAL A 195 7.29 20.97 3.13
N SER A 196 6.33 21.81 2.71
CA SER A 196 4.94 21.39 2.49
C SER A 196 4.84 20.27 1.45
N ILE A 197 5.53 20.41 0.31
CA ILE A 197 5.56 19.38 -0.74
C ILE A 197 6.24 18.09 -0.23
N GLN A 198 7.33 18.21 0.54
CA GLN A 198 8.02 17.06 1.13
C GLN A 198 7.10 16.29 2.08
N GLN A 199 6.42 16.98 3.00
CA GLN A 199 5.48 16.36 3.94
C GLN A 199 4.26 15.78 3.21
N ALA A 200 3.73 16.48 2.21
CA ALA A 200 2.67 15.95 1.35
C ALA A 200 3.12 14.69 0.61
N ALA A 201 4.34 14.68 0.04
CA ALA A 201 4.89 13.52 -0.65
C ALA A 201 5.05 12.32 0.28
N PHE A 202 5.51 12.55 1.51
CA PHE A 202 5.65 11.50 2.52
C PHE A 202 4.28 10.88 2.85
N GLN A 203 3.29 11.70 3.21
CA GLN A 203 1.97 11.20 3.60
C GLN A 203 1.22 10.56 2.41
N VAL A 204 1.26 11.16 1.22
CA VAL A 204 0.67 10.57 0.01
C VAL A 204 1.35 9.24 -0.31
N GLY A 205 2.69 9.18 -0.27
CA GLY A 205 3.45 7.95 -0.48
C GLY A 205 3.05 6.88 0.53
N SER A 206 3.03 7.21 1.81
CA SER A 206 2.67 6.31 2.90
C SER A 206 1.25 5.75 2.75
N ILE A 207 0.27 6.61 2.49
CA ILE A 207 -1.15 6.22 2.44
C ILE A 207 -1.49 5.43 1.18
N ILE A 208 -1.07 5.87 -0.01
CA ILE A 208 -1.43 5.17 -1.27
C ILE A 208 -0.74 3.82 -1.40
N THR A 209 0.47 3.68 -0.82
CA THR A 209 1.18 2.40 -0.80
C THR A 209 0.74 1.50 0.34
N THR A 210 -0.16 2.02 1.19
CA THR A 210 -0.62 1.35 2.40
C THR A 210 0.51 1.00 3.37
N THR A 211 1.56 1.84 3.42
CA THR A 211 2.68 1.64 4.34
C THR A 211 2.33 2.09 5.76
N GLY A 212 1.71 3.26 5.93
CA GLY A 212 1.24 3.72 7.24
C GLY A 212 2.26 4.46 8.10
N PHE A 213 3.50 4.69 7.64
CA PHE A 213 4.41 5.60 8.33
C PHE A 213 3.89 7.04 8.30
N SER A 214 4.16 7.82 9.35
CA SER A 214 3.83 9.24 9.42
C SER A 214 5.05 10.08 9.77
N SER A 215 5.18 11.24 9.10
CA SER A 215 6.21 12.23 9.38
C SER A 215 5.66 13.50 10.02
N ALA A 216 4.34 13.67 9.99
CA ALA A 216 3.60 14.77 10.58
C ALA A 216 2.18 14.34 10.95
N ASP A 217 1.58 15.03 11.90
CA ASP A 217 0.19 14.79 12.29
C ASP A 217 -0.78 15.40 11.28
N PHE A 218 -1.25 14.57 10.33
CA PHE A 218 -2.22 15.00 9.32
C PHE A 218 -3.64 15.21 9.86
N ASN A 219 -3.94 14.88 11.12
CA ASN A 219 -5.21 15.27 11.76
C ASN A 219 -5.38 16.77 11.81
N GLN A 220 -4.27 17.51 11.89
CA GLN A 220 -4.26 18.98 11.93
C GLN A 220 -4.32 19.62 10.54
N TRP A 221 -4.30 18.81 9.47
CA TRP A 221 -4.32 19.34 8.11
C TRP A 221 -5.71 19.81 7.69
N PRO A 222 -5.81 20.72 6.70
CA PRO A 222 -7.09 21.18 6.19
C PRO A 222 -7.98 20.05 5.69
N ALA A 223 -9.29 20.23 5.76
CA ALA A 223 -10.28 19.21 5.39
C ALA A 223 -10.06 18.63 3.99
N LEU A 224 -9.70 19.46 3.00
CA LEU A 224 -9.41 18.99 1.65
C LEU A 224 -8.25 17.97 1.64
N SER A 225 -7.16 18.26 2.33
CA SER A 225 -6.00 17.37 2.41
C SER A 225 -6.35 16.05 3.10
N LYS A 226 -7.09 16.09 4.23
CA LYS A 226 -7.58 14.89 4.91
C LYS A 226 -8.49 14.06 4.01
N THR A 227 -9.42 14.70 3.28
CA THR A 227 -10.32 14.00 2.37
C THR A 227 -9.56 13.31 1.24
N ILE A 228 -8.54 13.96 0.65
CA ILE A 228 -7.70 13.33 -0.38
C ILE A 228 -6.98 12.12 0.20
N LEU A 229 -6.38 12.23 1.40
CA LEU A 229 -5.72 11.09 2.04
C LEU A 229 -6.70 9.93 2.26
N VAL A 230 -7.90 10.19 2.78
CA VAL A 230 -8.93 9.15 2.96
C VAL A 230 -9.34 8.51 1.63
N LEU A 231 -9.48 9.27 0.55
CA LEU A 231 -9.75 8.70 -0.78
C LEU A 231 -8.59 7.83 -1.28
N LEU A 232 -7.35 8.24 -1.02
CA LEU A 232 -6.16 7.44 -1.36
C LEU A 232 -6.09 6.12 -0.59
N MET A 233 -6.62 6.06 0.65
CA MET A 233 -6.72 4.82 1.42
C MET A 233 -7.48 3.71 0.66
N PHE A 234 -8.52 4.07 -0.09
CA PHE A 234 -9.28 3.13 -0.91
C PHE A 234 -8.55 2.76 -2.21
N VAL A 235 -7.82 3.70 -2.80
CA VAL A 235 -7.15 3.48 -4.10
C VAL A 235 -6.11 2.37 -3.99
N GLY A 236 -5.22 2.46 -3.00
CA GLY A 236 -4.15 1.50 -2.78
C GLY A 236 -3.04 1.54 -3.84
N ALA A 237 -2.15 0.55 -3.81
CA ALA A 237 -1.00 0.43 -4.70
C ALA A 237 -1.31 -0.33 -6.01
N CYS A 238 -0.30 -0.61 -6.82
CA CYS A 238 -0.42 -1.42 -8.04
C CYS A 238 -0.68 -2.90 -7.70
N ALA A 239 -1.37 -3.62 -8.58
CA ALA A 239 -1.47 -5.07 -8.49
C ALA A 239 -0.09 -5.72 -8.65
N GLY A 240 0.20 -6.75 -7.85
CA GLY A 240 1.52 -7.39 -7.84
C GLY A 240 2.62 -6.49 -7.25
N SER A 241 2.27 -5.61 -6.33
CA SER A 241 3.14 -4.90 -5.39
C SER A 241 2.93 -5.43 -3.97
N THR A 242 3.72 -4.96 -3.01
CA THR A 242 3.53 -5.29 -1.58
C THR A 242 2.35 -4.57 -0.93
N GLY A 243 1.92 -3.41 -1.49
CA GLY A 243 0.85 -2.59 -0.92
C GLY A 243 -0.53 -3.25 -0.91
N GLY A 244 -1.41 -2.83 -0.01
CA GLY A 244 -2.80 -3.25 0.16
C GLY A 244 -3.81 -2.47 -0.69
N GLY A 245 -5.03 -2.29 -0.18
CA GLY A 245 -6.13 -1.55 -0.81
C GLY A 245 -6.82 -2.26 -1.97
N ILE A 246 -7.75 -1.56 -2.62
CA ILE A 246 -8.53 -2.09 -3.76
C ILE A 246 -7.65 -2.38 -4.98
N LYS A 247 -6.53 -1.70 -5.12
CA LYS A 247 -5.56 -1.68 -6.23
C LYS A 247 -5.99 -0.78 -7.40
N VAL A 248 -5.01 0.00 -7.88
CA VAL A 248 -5.19 0.91 -9.02
C VAL A 248 -5.77 0.21 -10.24
N SER A 249 -5.34 -1.04 -10.54
CA SER A 249 -5.85 -1.81 -11.69
C SER A 249 -7.35 -2.06 -11.65
N ARG A 250 -7.92 -2.41 -10.45
CA ARG A 250 -9.36 -2.62 -10.32
C ARG A 250 -10.14 -1.34 -10.50
N ILE A 251 -9.66 -0.23 -9.93
CA ILE A 251 -10.27 1.08 -10.12
C ILE A 251 -10.28 1.48 -11.59
N LEU A 252 -9.17 1.27 -12.30
CA LEU A 252 -9.10 1.54 -13.74
C LEU A 252 -10.07 0.68 -14.55
N ILE A 253 -10.22 -0.60 -14.21
CA ILE A 253 -11.18 -1.49 -14.87
C ILE A 253 -12.61 -0.98 -14.64
N LEU A 254 -12.96 -0.61 -13.41
CA LEU A 254 -14.29 -0.07 -13.06
C LEU A 254 -14.57 1.26 -13.78
N CYS A 255 -13.61 2.18 -13.79
CA CYS A 255 -13.75 3.45 -14.50
C CYS A 255 -13.92 3.25 -16.03
N LYS A 256 -13.16 2.32 -16.62
CA LYS A 256 -13.31 1.99 -18.05
C LYS A 256 -14.64 1.28 -18.34
N ALA A 257 -15.12 0.43 -17.41
CA ALA A 257 -16.44 -0.21 -17.52
C ALA A 257 -17.56 0.84 -17.46
N ALA A 258 -17.54 1.73 -16.49
CA ALA A 258 -18.51 2.81 -16.36
C ALA A 258 -18.50 3.71 -17.61
N ARG A 259 -17.32 4.09 -18.10
CA ARG A 259 -17.19 4.88 -19.32
C ARG A 259 -17.75 4.15 -20.55
N LYS A 260 -17.56 2.83 -20.65
CA LYS A 260 -18.14 2.02 -21.74
C LYS A 260 -19.67 2.06 -21.68
N GLU A 261 -20.28 1.84 -20.51
CA GLU A 261 -21.72 1.88 -20.34
C GLU A 261 -22.30 3.26 -20.72
N PHE A 262 -21.68 4.35 -20.24
CA PHE A 262 -22.04 5.71 -20.66
C PHE A 262 -22.01 5.89 -22.18
N GLN A 263 -20.99 5.35 -22.85
CA GLN A 263 -20.87 5.44 -24.30
C GLN A 263 -21.92 4.60 -25.03
N LEU A 264 -22.36 3.45 -24.45
CA LEU A 264 -23.43 2.65 -25.00
C LEU A 264 -24.80 3.35 -24.89
N TYR A 265 -25.04 4.14 -23.83
CA TYR A 265 -26.24 4.98 -23.75
C TYR A 265 -26.28 6.03 -24.88
N LEU A 266 -25.14 6.63 -25.24
CA LEU A 266 -25.06 7.61 -26.33
C LEU A 266 -25.08 6.97 -27.72
N HIS A 267 -24.51 5.77 -27.85
CA HIS A 267 -24.36 5.04 -29.10
C HIS A 267 -24.70 3.55 -28.91
N PRO A 268 -26.00 3.17 -28.87
CA PRO A 268 -26.43 1.80 -28.51
C PRO A 268 -25.87 0.70 -29.44
N ASN A 269 -25.64 1.01 -30.70
CA ASN A 269 -25.12 0.04 -31.70
C ASN A 269 -23.59 -0.08 -31.70
N ALA A 270 -22.87 0.63 -30.84
CA ALA A 270 -21.40 0.60 -30.81
C ALA A 270 -20.87 -0.64 -30.09
N VAL A 271 -20.14 -1.51 -30.77
CA VAL A 271 -19.43 -2.65 -30.16
C VAL A 271 -18.10 -2.18 -29.58
N LYS A 272 -18.03 -1.91 -28.29
CA LYS A 272 -16.79 -1.48 -27.60
C LYS A 272 -16.28 -2.54 -26.64
N LYS A 273 -14.98 -2.88 -26.78
CA LYS A 273 -14.28 -3.78 -25.87
C LYS A 273 -13.41 -2.97 -24.88
N ILE A 274 -13.46 -3.33 -23.59
CA ILE A 274 -12.59 -2.75 -22.57
C ILE A 274 -11.18 -3.31 -22.78
N LYS A 275 -10.17 -2.43 -22.85
CA LYS A 275 -8.77 -2.82 -23.00
C LYS A 275 -7.95 -2.30 -21.83
N MET A 276 -6.98 -3.09 -21.37
CA MET A 276 -5.94 -2.72 -20.41
C MET A 276 -4.60 -3.24 -20.95
N ASP A 277 -3.57 -2.39 -20.98
CA ASP A 277 -2.28 -2.70 -21.57
C ASP A 277 -2.39 -3.29 -23.00
N GLN A 278 -3.26 -2.70 -23.82
CA GLN A 278 -3.60 -3.13 -25.19
C GLN A 278 -4.28 -4.50 -25.32
N LYS A 279 -4.49 -5.22 -24.20
CA LYS A 279 -5.20 -6.51 -24.18
C LYS A 279 -6.67 -6.30 -23.84
N THR A 280 -7.55 -7.02 -24.51
CA THR A 280 -8.98 -7.02 -24.19
C THR A 280 -9.21 -7.71 -22.85
N ILE A 281 -9.93 -7.04 -21.95
CA ILE A 281 -10.36 -7.60 -20.67
C ILE A 281 -11.48 -8.61 -20.95
N THR A 282 -11.33 -9.82 -20.43
CA THR A 282 -12.36 -10.87 -20.53
C THR A 282 -13.55 -10.55 -19.63
N HIS A 283 -14.71 -11.12 -19.94
CA HIS A 283 -15.92 -10.95 -19.14
C HIS A 283 -15.73 -11.46 -17.69
N ASP A 284 -14.95 -12.52 -17.52
CA ASP A 284 -14.65 -13.11 -16.21
C ASP A 284 -13.89 -12.15 -15.30
N ILE A 285 -12.90 -11.42 -15.84
CA ILE A 285 -12.13 -10.42 -15.07
C ILE A 285 -13.05 -9.29 -14.63
N LEU A 286 -13.92 -8.80 -15.50
CA LEU A 286 -14.86 -7.73 -15.16
C LEU A 286 -15.86 -8.20 -14.09
N ARG A 287 -16.44 -9.40 -14.25
CA ARG A 287 -17.35 -10.02 -13.27
C ARG A 287 -16.66 -10.20 -11.92
N SER A 288 -15.44 -10.73 -11.90
CA SER A 288 -14.66 -10.92 -10.68
C SER A 288 -14.37 -9.59 -9.98
N THR A 289 -14.07 -8.53 -10.74
CA THR A 289 -13.82 -7.19 -10.18
C THR A 289 -15.09 -6.60 -9.55
N ASN A 290 -16.26 -6.78 -10.21
CA ASN A 290 -17.53 -6.31 -9.66
C ASN A 290 -17.93 -7.06 -8.39
N ILE A 291 -17.79 -8.40 -8.37
CA ILE A 291 -18.06 -9.22 -7.19
C ILE A 291 -17.14 -8.80 -6.03
N TYR A 292 -15.86 -8.61 -6.30
CA TYR A 292 -14.91 -8.13 -5.29
C TYR A 292 -15.37 -6.80 -4.68
N LEU A 293 -15.75 -5.81 -5.51
CA LEU A 293 -16.20 -4.51 -5.02
C LEU A 293 -17.48 -4.63 -4.17
N THR A 294 -18.45 -5.46 -4.61
CA THR A 294 -19.69 -5.69 -3.87
C THR A 294 -19.40 -6.29 -2.49
N LEU A 295 -18.57 -7.35 -2.43
CA LEU A 295 -18.18 -7.99 -1.17
C LEU A 295 -17.37 -7.03 -0.28
N TYR A 296 -16.46 -6.26 -0.87
CA TYR A 296 -15.69 -5.26 -0.14
C TYR A 296 -16.59 -4.22 0.54
N LEU A 297 -17.57 -3.66 -0.19
CA LEU A 297 -18.50 -2.68 0.36
C LEU A 297 -19.41 -3.28 1.44
N LEU A 298 -19.84 -4.53 1.28
CA LEU A 298 -20.65 -5.23 2.26
C LEU A 298 -19.85 -5.48 3.55
N ILE A 299 -18.63 -6.01 3.44
CA ILE A 299 -17.76 -6.23 4.60
C ILE A 299 -17.45 -4.89 5.29
N PHE A 300 -17.14 -3.85 4.52
CA PHE A 300 -16.87 -2.52 5.02
C PHE A 300 -18.06 -1.97 5.84
N ALA A 301 -19.28 -2.07 5.31
CA ALA A 301 -20.49 -1.61 6.00
C ALA A 301 -20.77 -2.41 7.29
N VAL A 302 -20.62 -3.73 7.25
CA VAL A 302 -20.79 -4.58 8.43
C VAL A 302 -19.72 -4.25 9.48
N SER A 303 -18.47 -4.06 9.08
CA SER A 303 -17.37 -3.70 10.00
C SER A 303 -17.62 -2.35 10.69
N ILE A 304 -18.11 -1.32 9.96
CA ILE A 304 -18.48 -0.04 10.56
C ILE A 304 -19.57 -0.23 11.61
N LEU A 305 -20.62 -1.02 11.30
CA LEU A 305 -21.70 -1.28 12.25
C LEU A 305 -21.20 -1.96 13.53
N LEU A 306 -20.28 -2.92 13.40
CA LEU A 306 -19.71 -3.62 14.55
C LEU A 306 -18.86 -2.68 15.41
N ILE A 307 -17.96 -1.90 14.82
CA ILE A 307 -17.11 -0.94 15.55
C ILE A 307 -17.94 0.17 16.20
N SER A 308 -19.07 0.55 15.59
CA SER A 308 -19.96 1.58 16.17
C SER A 308 -20.54 1.21 17.53
N LEU A 309 -20.46 -0.06 17.94
CA LEU A 309 -20.84 -0.51 19.29
C LEU A 309 -19.96 0.11 20.39
N ASP A 310 -18.74 0.51 20.08
CA ASP A 310 -17.83 1.17 21.02
C ASP A 310 -18.13 2.66 21.23
N ASN A 311 -19.15 3.22 20.56
CA ASN A 311 -19.64 4.59 20.69
C ASN A 311 -18.59 5.69 20.42
N PHE A 312 -17.61 5.44 19.54
CA PHE A 312 -16.73 6.49 19.02
C PHE A 312 -17.44 7.33 17.94
N ASP A 313 -16.85 8.49 17.63
CA ASP A 313 -17.35 9.35 16.57
C ASP A 313 -17.29 8.66 15.20
N MET A 314 -18.13 9.12 14.28
CA MET A 314 -18.25 8.49 12.96
C MET A 314 -16.96 8.58 12.15
N THR A 315 -16.17 9.63 12.28
CA THR A 315 -14.89 9.79 11.58
C THR A 315 -13.89 8.74 12.05
N THR A 316 -13.76 8.52 13.36
CA THR A 316 -12.94 7.48 13.96
C THR A 316 -13.36 6.10 13.48
N ASN A 317 -14.66 5.74 13.59
CA ASN A 317 -15.17 4.44 13.17
C ASN A 317 -14.93 4.18 11.67
N PHE A 318 -15.27 5.16 10.83
CA PHE A 318 -15.10 5.07 9.38
C PHE A 318 -13.63 4.91 8.99
N THR A 319 -12.73 5.72 9.56
CA THR A 319 -11.31 5.68 9.19
C THR A 319 -10.57 4.53 9.82
N ALA A 320 -10.98 4.03 11.00
CA ALA A 320 -10.44 2.81 11.61
C ALA A 320 -10.70 1.60 10.70
N VAL A 321 -11.97 1.42 10.25
CA VAL A 321 -12.30 0.35 9.29
C VAL A 321 -11.57 0.55 7.97
N THR A 322 -11.51 1.78 7.46
CA THR A 322 -10.80 2.08 6.21
C THR A 322 -9.33 1.70 6.31
N ALA A 323 -8.66 2.10 7.39
CA ALA A 323 -7.24 1.84 7.61
C ALA A 323 -6.94 0.35 7.78
N THR A 324 -7.75 -0.37 8.56
CA THR A 324 -7.52 -1.80 8.83
C THR A 324 -7.87 -2.68 7.63
N LEU A 325 -9.01 -2.43 6.96
CA LEU A 325 -9.45 -3.22 5.80
C LEU A 325 -8.54 -3.04 4.58
N ASN A 326 -7.89 -1.88 4.45
CA ASN A 326 -6.94 -1.59 3.37
C ASN A 326 -5.47 -1.81 3.76
N ASN A 327 -5.18 -2.29 4.97
CA ASN A 327 -3.84 -2.53 5.50
C ASN A 327 -2.95 -1.27 5.47
N ILE A 328 -3.38 -0.17 6.11
CA ILE A 328 -2.65 1.12 6.10
C ILE A 328 -2.08 1.44 7.48
N GLY A 329 -2.80 1.11 8.55
CA GLY A 329 -2.47 1.41 9.93
C GLY A 329 -3.18 2.66 10.45
N PRO A 330 -2.67 3.88 10.25
CA PRO A 330 -3.30 5.08 10.80
C PRO A 330 -4.56 5.49 10.03
N GLY A 331 -5.58 5.98 10.78
CA GLY A 331 -6.78 6.63 10.26
C GLY A 331 -6.81 8.12 10.58
N LEU A 332 -7.95 8.62 11.06
CA LEU A 332 -8.15 9.99 11.55
C LEU A 332 -8.64 9.97 13.00
N GLU A 333 -8.59 11.13 13.65
CA GLU A 333 -8.99 11.37 15.04
C GLU A 333 -8.25 10.44 16.01
N ILE A 334 -8.94 9.59 16.78
CA ILE A 334 -8.34 8.71 17.80
C ILE A 334 -7.31 7.73 17.19
N VAL A 335 -7.60 7.20 16.01
CA VAL A 335 -6.70 6.29 15.27
C VAL A 335 -5.78 7.02 14.30
N GLY A 336 -5.60 8.31 14.48
CA GLY A 336 -4.73 9.14 13.66
C GLY A 336 -3.24 8.77 13.78
N PRO A 337 -2.36 9.51 13.10
CA PRO A 337 -0.93 9.17 13.00
C PRO A 337 -0.17 9.19 14.34
N MET A 338 -0.68 9.90 15.34
CA MET A 338 -0.16 9.94 16.72
C MET A 338 -1.02 9.12 17.70
N GLY A 339 -2.08 8.47 17.20
CA GLY A 339 -2.98 7.64 17.98
C GLY A 339 -2.68 6.15 17.87
N ASN A 340 -3.51 5.34 18.52
CA ASN A 340 -3.44 3.89 18.45
C ASN A 340 -4.83 3.26 18.63
N PHE A 341 -4.91 1.95 18.49
CA PHE A 341 -6.17 1.19 18.58
C PHE A 341 -6.46 0.63 19.98
N SER A 342 -5.71 1.03 21.02
CA SER A 342 -5.88 0.49 22.38
C SER A 342 -7.21 0.85 23.04
N SER A 343 -7.87 1.91 22.56
CA SER A 343 -9.15 2.37 23.11
C SER A 343 -10.36 1.54 22.65
N PHE A 344 -10.20 0.70 21.62
CA PHE A 344 -11.26 -0.17 21.14
C PHE A 344 -11.45 -1.39 22.03
N SER A 345 -12.68 -1.91 22.05
CA SER A 345 -13.02 -3.12 22.83
C SER A 345 -12.38 -4.38 22.20
N TYR A 346 -12.35 -5.48 22.98
CA TYR A 346 -11.86 -6.77 22.48
C TYR A 346 -12.69 -7.36 21.33
N PHE A 347 -13.89 -6.84 21.07
CA PHE A 347 -14.79 -7.30 20.00
C PHE A 347 -14.63 -6.48 18.73
N SER A 348 -14.01 -5.31 18.81
CA SER A 348 -13.75 -4.40 17.70
C SER A 348 -12.36 -4.59 17.11
#